data_e94fbd163cc6db67fca92af739177b6d
#
_entry.id   e94fbd163cc6db67fca92af739177b6d
#
_cell.length_a   1.000
_cell.length_b   1.000
_cell.length_c   1.000
_cell.angle_alpha   90.00
_cell.angle_beta   90.00
_cell.angle_gamma   90.00
#
_symmetry.space_group_name_H-M   'P 1'
#
loop_
_entity.id
_entity.type
_entity.pdbx_description
1 polymer ?
#
loop_
_entity_poly.entity_id
_entity_poly.type
_entity_poly.pdbx_seq_one_letter_code
_entity_poly.pdbx_strand_id
1 'polypeptide(L)'
;DNLRDAVAKLGEISENEKSGFISLVSRYLSGEAEQIEWSKIQTPTDEVVVPYDTLAPPPEDLDAMKALLDKLVVLKLNGGLGTTMGCTGPKSVIEVRNGFTFLDLIVIQIESLNKKYGCSVPLLLMNSFNTHDDTQKIVEKYSNSNIEIHTFNQSQYPRIVTEDFLPLPSKGQTGKDGWYPPGHGDVFPSLNNSGKLDTLLSQGKEYVFVANSDNLGAIVDIMEVTPKTLADVKGGTLISYEGRVQLLEIAQVPDEHVNEFKSIEKFKIFNTNNLWVNLKAIKRLVDAEALKMEIIPNPKEVDGVKVLQLETAAGAAIRFFEKAIGINVPRSRFLPVKATSDLLLVQSDLYTLVDGYVIRNPARVKPSNPSIELGPEFKKVANFLARFKSIPSIVELDSLKVSGDVSFGSGVVLKGNVTIAAKAGVKLEIPDGAVLENKDINGPEDL
;
A
#
# COMPACT_ATOMS: atom_id res chain seq x y z
N ASP A 1 14.47 19.86 25.41
CA ASP A 1 13.55 20.59 26.33
C ASP A 1 12.70 21.62 25.60
N ASN A 2 13.28 22.46 24.73
CA ASN A 2 12.52 23.44 23.95
C ASN A 2 11.47 22.81 23.02
N LEU A 3 11.79 21.67 22.40
CA LEU A 3 10.85 20.95 21.56
C LEU A 3 9.69 20.39 22.41
N ARG A 4 9.98 19.82 23.56
CA ARG A 4 8.97 19.28 24.47
C ARG A 4 8.00 20.35 24.93
N ASP A 5 8.51 21.52 25.33
CA ASP A 5 7.69 22.66 25.73
C ASP A 5 6.84 23.19 24.57
N ALA A 6 7.38 23.28 23.37
CA ALA A 6 6.66 23.71 22.17
C ALA A 6 5.52 22.71 21.81
N VAL A 7 5.79 21.42 21.86
CA VAL A 7 4.80 20.37 21.59
C VAL A 7 3.66 20.40 22.63
N ALA A 8 3.99 20.62 23.88
CA ALA A 8 2.98 20.70 24.96
C ALA A 8 1.95 21.82 24.71
N LYS A 9 2.32 22.87 23.99
CA LYS A 9 1.44 24.00 23.67
C LYS A 9 0.55 23.78 22.45
N LEU A 10 0.74 22.71 21.69
CA LEU A 10 -0.05 22.44 20.49
C LEU A 10 -1.43 21.91 20.89
N GLY A 11 -2.45 22.71 20.64
CA GLY A 11 -3.84 22.40 21.02
C GLY A 11 -4.59 21.52 20.02
N GLU A 12 -4.01 21.29 18.83
CA GLU A 12 -4.65 20.57 17.73
C GLU A 12 -4.55 19.06 17.83
N ILE A 13 -3.69 18.55 18.73
CA ILE A 13 -3.45 17.13 18.90
C ILE A 13 -3.67 16.67 20.35
N SER A 14 -3.98 15.39 20.52
CA SER A 14 -4.22 14.77 21.83
C SER A 14 -2.93 14.59 22.65
N GLU A 15 -3.09 14.35 23.94
CA GLU A 15 -1.95 14.02 24.84
C GLU A 15 -1.24 12.73 24.40
N ASN A 16 -1.97 11.74 23.89
CA ASN A 16 -1.38 10.51 23.35
C ASN A 16 -0.51 10.79 22.12
N GLU A 17 -0.96 11.67 21.25
CA GLU A 17 -0.19 12.10 20.07
C GLU A 17 1.08 12.87 20.48
N LYS A 18 0.97 13.79 21.44
CA LYS A 18 2.12 14.53 21.97
C LYS A 18 3.16 13.58 22.57
N SER A 19 2.71 12.67 23.40
CA SER A 19 3.57 11.67 24.06
C SER A 19 4.23 10.74 23.06
N GLY A 20 3.49 10.23 22.09
CA GLY A 20 4.01 9.38 21.03
C GLY A 20 5.03 10.11 20.16
N PHE A 21 4.77 11.36 19.81
CA PHE A 21 5.69 12.19 19.03
C PHE A 21 7.01 12.43 19.77
N ILE A 22 6.95 12.84 21.04
CA ILE A 22 8.13 13.06 21.85
C ILE A 22 8.95 11.77 22.02
N SER A 23 8.29 10.65 22.23
CA SER A 23 8.97 9.35 22.30
C SER A 23 9.71 9.01 21.01
N LEU A 24 9.07 9.25 19.85
CA LEU A 24 9.65 9.02 18.53
C LEU A 24 10.89 9.90 18.30
N VAL A 25 10.78 11.19 18.61
CA VAL A 25 11.88 12.15 18.47
C VAL A 25 13.02 11.79 19.42
N SER A 26 12.74 11.41 20.67
CA SER A 26 13.75 11.02 21.63
C SER A 26 14.56 9.82 21.15
N ARG A 27 13.88 8.80 20.59
CA ARG A 27 14.54 7.64 19.98
C ARG A 27 15.42 8.04 18.79
N TYR A 28 14.95 8.93 17.96
CA TYR A 28 15.72 9.44 16.81
C TYR A 28 16.99 10.15 17.25
N LEU A 29 16.90 11.04 18.24
CA LEU A 29 18.04 11.82 18.73
C LEU A 29 19.04 11.00 19.52
N SER A 30 18.60 9.95 20.24
CA SER A 30 19.49 9.11 21.04
C SER A 30 20.35 8.18 20.18
N GLY A 31 20.05 8.05 18.90
CA GLY A 31 20.77 7.14 18.01
C GLY A 31 20.57 5.67 18.37
N GLU A 32 19.52 5.33 19.14
CA GLU A 32 19.16 3.94 19.49
C GLU A 32 18.74 3.09 18.27
N ALA A 33 18.75 3.65 17.07
CA ALA A 33 18.59 2.90 15.85
C ALA A 33 19.73 1.88 15.76
N GLU A 34 19.44 0.62 16.04
CA GLU A 34 20.38 -0.47 15.81
C GLU A 34 20.75 -0.47 14.33
N GLN A 35 21.99 -0.15 14.04
CA GLN A 35 22.53 -0.30 12.69
C GLN A 35 22.65 -1.79 12.40
N ILE A 36 22.03 -2.23 11.30
CA ILE A 36 22.12 -3.61 10.86
C ILE A 36 23.54 -3.89 10.40
N GLU A 37 24.20 -4.84 11.05
CA GLU A 37 25.48 -5.37 10.59
C GLU A 37 25.24 -6.26 9.37
N TRP A 38 25.66 -5.83 8.21
CA TRP A 38 25.42 -6.52 6.95
C TRP A 38 25.90 -7.97 6.95
N SER A 39 27.03 -8.24 7.61
CA SER A 39 27.60 -9.57 7.72
C SER A 39 26.74 -10.59 8.50
N LYS A 40 25.81 -10.12 9.32
CA LYS A 40 24.91 -10.98 10.11
C LYS A 40 23.60 -11.29 9.41
N ILE A 41 23.36 -10.70 8.24
CA ILE A 41 22.15 -10.95 7.47
C ILE A 41 22.21 -12.33 6.83
N GLN A 42 21.17 -13.12 7.04
CA GLN A 42 21.01 -14.45 6.46
C GLN A 42 19.70 -14.52 5.68
N THR A 43 19.68 -15.34 4.64
CA THR A 43 18.44 -15.67 3.93
C THR A 43 17.55 -16.49 4.84
N PRO A 44 16.25 -16.15 5.00
CA PRO A 44 15.34 -16.93 5.81
C PRO A 44 15.20 -18.36 5.30
N THR A 45 15.11 -19.31 6.22
CA THR A 45 14.82 -20.72 5.88
C THR A 45 13.33 -20.91 5.60
N ASP A 46 12.94 -22.04 5.00
CA ASP A 46 11.53 -22.37 4.72
C ASP A 46 10.68 -22.54 5.99
N GLU A 47 11.31 -22.65 7.15
CA GLU A 47 10.61 -22.68 8.44
C GLU A 47 10.10 -21.30 8.88
N VAL A 48 10.79 -20.23 8.49
CA VAL A 48 10.45 -18.83 8.84
C VAL A 48 9.84 -18.05 7.69
N VAL A 49 10.12 -18.43 6.44
CA VAL A 49 9.40 -17.97 5.24
C VAL A 49 8.83 -19.21 4.56
N VAL A 50 7.57 -19.51 4.88
CA VAL A 50 6.91 -20.76 4.50
C VAL A 50 6.39 -20.65 3.06
N PRO A 51 6.67 -21.63 2.19
CA PRO A 51 6.07 -21.68 0.87
C PRO A 51 4.54 -21.85 0.97
N TYR A 52 3.80 -21.09 0.18
CA TYR A 52 2.33 -21.11 0.18
C TYR A 52 1.75 -22.51 -0.02
N ASP A 53 2.34 -23.29 -0.94
CA ASP A 53 1.88 -24.63 -1.29
C ASP A 53 1.97 -25.65 -0.15
N THR A 54 2.76 -25.34 0.89
CA THR A 54 2.95 -26.22 2.06
C THR A 54 1.98 -25.93 3.19
N LEU A 55 1.15 -24.89 3.06
CA LEU A 55 0.14 -24.56 4.07
C LEU A 55 -0.96 -25.64 4.11
N ALA A 56 -1.46 -25.88 5.33
CA ALA A 56 -2.61 -26.76 5.51
C ALA A 56 -3.82 -26.19 4.74
N PRO A 57 -4.61 -27.04 4.06
CA PRO A 57 -5.82 -26.58 3.39
C PRO A 57 -6.81 -25.99 4.41
N PRO A 58 -7.66 -25.03 3.99
CA PRO A 58 -8.69 -24.51 4.87
C PRO A 58 -9.68 -25.62 5.28
N PRO A 59 -10.36 -25.48 6.42
CA PRO A 59 -11.38 -26.44 6.82
C PRO A 59 -12.46 -26.56 5.73
N GLU A 60 -12.88 -27.80 5.43
CA GLU A 60 -13.98 -28.07 4.49
C GLU A 60 -15.34 -27.80 5.14
N ASP A 61 -15.42 -27.91 6.46
CA ASP A 61 -16.63 -27.66 7.23
C ASP A 61 -16.93 -26.16 7.27
N LEU A 62 -18.11 -25.77 6.77
CA LEU A 62 -18.57 -24.38 6.74
C LEU A 62 -18.69 -23.77 8.14
N ASP A 63 -19.09 -24.56 9.15
CA ASP A 63 -19.20 -24.07 10.53
C ASP A 63 -17.81 -23.75 11.12
N ALA A 64 -16.81 -24.57 10.80
CA ALA A 64 -15.43 -24.31 11.20
C ALA A 64 -14.86 -23.07 10.51
N MET A 65 -15.15 -22.88 9.22
CA MET A 65 -14.77 -21.67 8.48
C MET A 65 -15.41 -20.42 9.06
N LYS A 66 -16.73 -20.48 9.34
CA LYS A 66 -17.46 -19.37 9.98
C LYS A 66 -16.84 -19.00 11.31
N ALA A 67 -16.52 -19.98 12.16
CA ALA A 67 -15.92 -19.75 13.47
C ALA A 67 -14.57 -19.05 13.38
N LEU A 68 -13.74 -19.40 12.39
CA LEU A 68 -12.45 -18.74 12.14
C LEU A 68 -12.65 -17.32 11.63
N LEU A 69 -13.53 -17.12 10.65
CA LEU A 69 -13.77 -15.82 10.04
C LEU A 69 -14.45 -14.84 10.99
N ASP A 70 -15.31 -15.32 11.91
CA ASP A 70 -15.93 -14.46 12.92
C ASP A 70 -14.90 -13.85 13.91
N LYS A 71 -13.68 -14.39 13.96
CA LYS A 71 -12.58 -13.86 14.76
C LYS A 71 -11.72 -12.82 14.01
N LEU A 72 -12.00 -12.62 12.72
CA LEU A 72 -11.19 -11.79 11.83
C LEU A 72 -11.75 -10.38 11.69
N VAL A 73 -10.85 -9.43 11.58
CA VAL A 73 -11.10 -8.05 11.16
C VAL A 73 -10.21 -7.73 9.98
N VAL A 74 -10.75 -7.10 8.96
CA VAL A 74 -9.96 -6.57 7.83
C VAL A 74 -9.72 -5.08 8.07
N LEU A 75 -8.46 -4.68 8.06
CA LEU A 75 -8.04 -3.29 8.21
C LEU A 75 -7.31 -2.84 6.95
N LYS A 76 -7.83 -1.82 6.29
CA LYS A 76 -7.18 -1.24 5.12
C LYS A 76 -6.57 0.12 5.46
N LEU A 77 -5.34 0.32 5.02
CA LEU A 77 -4.61 1.56 5.19
C LEU A 77 -5.15 2.57 4.19
N ASN A 78 -5.74 3.65 4.68
CA ASN A 78 -6.48 4.64 3.88
C ASN A 78 -6.05 6.09 4.16
N GLY A 79 -4.85 6.25 4.71
CA GLY A 79 -4.31 7.57 5.07
C GLY A 79 -3.68 8.35 3.93
N GLY A 80 -3.40 7.69 2.81
CA GLY A 80 -2.71 8.27 1.67
C GLY A 80 -3.61 9.00 0.69
N LEU A 81 -3.13 10.14 0.20
CA LEU A 81 -3.72 10.84 -0.93
C LEU A 81 -3.14 10.28 -2.23
N GLY A 82 -3.95 10.26 -3.29
CA GLY A 82 -3.48 9.86 -4.62
C GLY A 82 -2.70 10.97 -5.36
N THR A 83 -1.85 11.72 -4.68
CA THR A 83 -1.18 12.92 -5.23
C THR A 83 -0.27 12.61 -6.42
N THR A 84 0.43 11.47 -6.38
CA THR A 84 1.29 11.02 -7.49
C THR A 84 0.49 10.80 -8.78
N MET A 85 -0.77 10.42 -8.66
CA MET A 85 -1.71 10.24 -9.78
C MET A 85 -2.62 11.46 -9.99
N GLY A 86 -2.32 12.57 -9.35
CA GLY A 86 -3.07 13.83 -9.50
C GLY A 86 -4.40 13.89 -8.77
N CYS A 87 -4.63 13.02 -7.81
CA CYS A 87 -5.87 13.02 -7.01
C CYS A 87 -5.75 13.98 -5.84
N THR A 88 -6.86 14.62 -5.46
CA THR A 88 -6.95 15.54 -4.33
C THR A 88 -7.57 14.88 -3.10
N GLY A 89 -8.14 13.71 -3.24
CA GLY A 89 -8.79 12.95 -2.17
C GLY A 89 -8.09 11.62 -1.88
N PRO A 90 -8.74 10.77 -1.05
CA PRO A 90 -8.21 9.45 -0.74
C PRO A 90 -7.96 8.62 -1.99
N LYS A 91 -6.83 7.92 -2.04
CA LYS A 91 -6.49 7.05 -3.17
C LYS A 91 -7.52 5.93 -3.37
N SER A 92 -8.15 5.47 -2.30
CA SER A 92 -9.16 4.40 -2.33
C SER A 92 -10.43 4.73 -3.12
N VAL A 93 -10.65 5.99 -3.49
CA VAL A 93 -11.83 6.41 -4.29
C VAL A 93 -11.52 6.57 -5.78
N ILE A 94 -10.32 6.23 -6.21
CA ILE A 94 -9.99 6.16 -7.64
C ILE A 94 -10.79 5.02 -8.25
N GLU A 95 -11.44 5.29 -9.39
CA GLU A 95 -12.10 4.25 -10.17
C GLU A 95 -11.05 3.30 -10.76
N VAL A 96 -11.21 2.03 -10.47
CA VAL A 96 -10.27 0.98 -10.88
C VAL A 96 -10.77 0.23 -12.09
N ARG A 97 -12.06 -0.18 -12.08
CA ARG A 97 -12.63 -1.04 -13.11
C ARG A 97 -14.16 -1.02 -13.06
N ASN A 98 -14.81 -1.02 -14.22
CA ASN A 98 -16.27 -1.14 -14.35
C ASN A 98 -17.07 -0.14 -13.49
N GLY A 99 -16.56 1.06 -13.28
CA GLY A 99 -17.18 2.06 -12.41
C GLY A 99 -16.93 1.86 -10.92
N PHE A 100 -16.19 0.81 -10.53
CA PHE A 100 -15.87 0.54 -9.11
C PHE A 100 -14.55 1.18 -8.69
N THR A 101 -14.56 1.81 -7.52
CA THR A 101 -13.36 2.31 -6.85
C THR A 101 -12.65 1.16 -6.11
N PHE A 102 -11.42 1.42 -5.63
CA PHE A 102 -10.75 0.46 -4.73
C PHE A 102 -11.63 0.10 -3.54
N LEU A 103 -12.24 1.11 -2.92
CA LEU A 103 -13.10 0.89 -1.75
C LEU A 103 -14.34 0.07 -2.10
N ASP A 104 -14.98 0.33 -3.24
CA ASP A 104 -16.11 -0.47 -3.72
C ASP A 104 -15.71 -1.95 -3.81
N LEU A 105 -14.56 -2.25 -4.40
CA LEU A 105 -14.09 -3.63 -4.56
C LEU A 105 -13.78 -4.30 -3.22
N ILE A 106 -13.18 -3.57 -2.27
CA ILE A 106 -12.92 -4.07 -0.92
C ILE A 106 -14.23 -4.44 -0.22
N VAL A 107 -15.23 -3.58 -0.29
CA VAL A 107 -16.55 -3.82 0.31
C VAL A 107 -17.23 -5.02 -0.33
N ILE A 108 -17.22 -5.12 -1.65
CA ILE A 108 -17.81 -6.28 -2.38
C ILE A 108 -17.11 -7.57 -1.98
N GLN A 109 -15.79 -7.60 -1.86
CA GLN A 109 -15.03 -8.78 -1.43
C GLN A 109 -15.48 -9.26 -0.05
N ILE A 110 -15.61 -8.36 0.91
CA ILE A 110 -16.01 -8.70 2.28
C ILE A 110 -17.49 -9.10 2.35
N GLU A 111 -18.36 -8.42 1.64
CA GLU A 111 -19.78 -8.82 1.52
C GLU A 111 -19.91 -10.23 0.97
N SER A 112 -19.18 -10.55 -0.09
CA SER A 112 -19.18 -11.89 -0.71
C SER A 112 -18.68 -12.95 0.26
N LEU A 113 -17.62 -12.65 1.01
CA LEU A 113 -17.08 -13.54 2.03
C LEU A 113 -18.10 -13.80 3.14
N ASN A 114 -18.71 -12.75 3.67
CA ASN A 114 -19.71 -12.85 4.73
C ASN A 114 -20.94 -13.63 4.28
N LYS A 115 -21.38 -13.40 3.06
CA LYS A 115 -22.53 -14.12 2.49
C LYS A 115 -22.20 -15.59 2.27
N LYS A 116 -21.03 -15.91 1.74
CA LYS A 116 -20.63 -17.29 1.44
C LYS A 116 -20.56 -18.17 2.67
N TYR A 117 -20.03 -17.66 3.78
CA TYR A 117 -19.79 -18.42 5.00
C TYR A 117 -20.75 -18.08 6.14
N GLY A 118 -21.67 -17.14 5.96
CA GLY A 118 -22.58 -16.68 7.02
C GLY A 118 -21.84 -16.03 8.19
N CYS A 119 -20.67 -15.41 7.94
CA CYS A 119 -19.84 -14.79 8.96
C CYS A 119 -20.02 -13.26 8.99
N SER A 120 -19.38 -12.61 9.96
CA SER A 120 -19.44 -11.16 10.19
C SER A 120 -18.04 -10.58 10.30
N VAL A 121 -17.32 -10.50 9.19
CA VAL A 121 -16.02 -9.84 9.12
C VAL A 121 -16.26 -8.33 8.91
N PRO A 122 -15.84 -7.47 9.84
CA PRO A 122 -15.94 -6.02 9.66
C PRO A 122 -14.75 -5.47 8.89
N LEU A 123 -14.94 -4.28 8.32
CA LEU A 123 -13.90 -3.50 7.70
C LEU A 123 -13.54 -2.31 8.58
N LEU A 124 -12.25 -2.17 8.89
CA LEU A 124 -11.69 -0.96 9.49
C LEU A 124 -10.88 -0.20 8.45
N LEU A 125 -11.06 1.11 8.40
CA LEU A 125 -10.28 2.00 7.57
C LEU A 125 -9.42 2.90 8.48
N MET A 126 -8.12 2.81 8.36
CA MET A 126 -7.22 3.76 9.01
C MET A 126 -7.03 4.96 8.10
N ASN A 127 -7.66 6.06 8.44
CA ASN A 127 -7.54 7.34 7.77
C ASN A 127 -6.38 8.15 8.34
N SER A 128 -6.08 9.26 7.70
CA SER A 128 -5.29 10.34 8.27
C SER A 128 -6.15 11.60 8.33
N PHE A 129 -5.65 12.66 8.94
CA PHE A 129 -6.32 13.97 8.90
C PHE A 129 -6.52 14.49 7.47
N ASN A 130 -5.75 13.96 6.50
CA ASN A 130 -5.88 14.30 5.08
C ASN A 130 -7.04 13.58 4.38
N THR A 131 -7.49 12.44 4.88
CA THR A 131 -8.46 11.58 4.20
C THR A 131 -9.76 11.36 4.98
N HIS A 132 -9.80 11.78 6.25
CA HIS A 132 -10.91 11.46 7.15
C HIS A 132 -12.25 12.01 6.67
N ASP A 133 -12.33 13.30 6.40
CA ASP A 133 -13.61 13.95 6.04
C ASP A 133 -14.19 13.38 4.74
N ASP A 134 -13.37 13.22 3.73
CA ASP A 134 -13.78 12.62 2.45
C ASP A 134 -14.22 11.18 2.63
N THR A 135 -13.46 10.40 3.42
CA THR A 135 -13.80 9.00 3.67
C THR A 135 -15.12 8.85 4.41
N GLN A 136 -15.40 9.71 5.39
CA GLN A 136 -16.68 9.69 6.11
C GLN A 136 -17.87 9.88 5.18
N LYS A 137 -17.78 10.78 4.23
CA LYS A 137 -18.83 11.01 3.22
C LYS A 137 -19.01 9.80 2.30
N ILE A 138 -17.91 9.18 1.90
CA ILE A 138 -17.92 8.06 0.97
C ILE A 138 -18.48 6.80 1.65
N VAL A 139 -18.16 6.57 2.91
CA VAL A 139 -18.62 5.40 3.67
C VAL A 139 -20.16 5.40 3.83
N GLU A 140 -20.81 6.55 3.81
CA GLU A 140 -22.28 6.66 3.83
C GLU A 140 -22.93 5.89 2.66
N LYS A 141 -22.25 5.76 1.53
CA LYS A 141 -22.69 4.97 0.36
C LYS A 141 -23.00 3.51 0.72
N TYR A 142 -22.32 2.96 1.72
CA TYR A 142 -22.43 1.56 2.13
C TYR A 142 -23.36 1.34 3.33
N SER A 143 -24.10 2.34 3.76
CA SER A 143 -24.96 2.29 4.95
C SER A 143 -26.03 1.18 4.91
N ASN A 144 -26.46 0.76 3.72
CA ASN A 144 -27.42 -0.33 3.52
C ASN A 144 -26.77 -1.71 3.31
N SER A 145 -25.45 -1.77 3.37
CA SER A 145 -24.70 -3.02 3.26
C SER A 145 -24.74 -3.79 4.59
N ASN A 146 -24.62 -5.11 4.52
CA ASN A 146 -24.53 -5.98 5.70
C ASN A 146 -23.15 -5.96 6.36
N ILE A 147 -22.22 -5.20 5.84
CA ILE A 147 -20.87 -5.10 6.38
C ILE A 147 -20.80 -3.94 7.38
N GLU A 148 -20.17 -4.19 8.53
CA GLU A 148 -19.80 -3.13 9.46
C GLU A 148 -18.53 -2.46 8.97
N ILE A 149 -18.59 -1.14 8.80
CA ILE A 149 -17.44 -0.33 8.40
C ILE A 149 -17.16 0.67 9.52
N HIS A 150 -15.96 0.62 10.07
CA HIS A 150 -15.49 1.55 11.10
C HIS A 150 -14.27 2.31 10.58
N THR A 151 -14.13 3.55 11.00
CA THR A 151 -12.99 4.38 10.66
C THR A 151 -12.29 4.86 11.92
N PHE A 152 -11.00 5.07 11.84
CA PHE A 152 -10.22 5.74 12.86
C PHE A 152 -9.05 6.47 12.19
N ASN A 153 -8.48 7.46 12.87
CA ASN A 153 -7.38 8.22 12.36
C ASN A 153 -6.06 7.75 12.94
N GLN A 154 -5.04 7.67 12.08
CA GLN A 154 -3.67 7.61 12.57
C GLN A 154 -3.27 8.95 13.20
N SER A 155 -2.15 8.97 13.91
CA SER A 155 -1.66 10.15 14.58
C SER A 155 -1.38 11.30 13.61
N GLN A 156 -1.59 12.51 14.11
CA GLN A 156 -1.21 13.76 13.44
C GLN A 156 -0.01 14.34 14.18
N TYR A 157 1.15 14.31 13.54
CA TYR A 157 2.40 14.78 14.13
C TYR A 157 2.84 16.10 13.48
N PRO A 158 3.47 17.01 14.25
CA PRO A 158 4.00 18.23 13.68
C PRO A 158 5.29 17.96 12.89
N ARG A 159 5.43 18.63 11.75
CA ARG A 159 6.71 18.66 11.03
C ARG A 159 7.72 19.43 11.84
N ILE A 160 8.97 18.97 11.85
CA ILE A 160 10.06 19.61 12.58
C ILE A 160 10.86 20.46 11.63
N VAL A 161 11.06 21.73 11.96
CA VAL A 161 11.97 22.62 11.20
C VAL A 161 13.40 22.15 11.43
N THR A 162 14.13 21.87 10.35
CA THR A 162 15.48 21.30 10.43
C THR A 162 16.47 22.24 11.12
N GLU A 163 16.34 23.55 10.93
CA GLU A 163 17.26 24.56 11.42
C GLU A 163 17.30 24.63 12.95
N ASP A 164 16.15 24.70 13.61
CA ASP A 164 16.06 24.89 15.07
C ASP A 164 15.43 23.72 15.81
N PHE A 165 14.99 22.70 15.09
CA PHE A 165 14.37 21.50 15.61
C PHE A 165 13.07 21.76 16.41
N LEU A 166 12.32 22.79 16.00
CA LEU A 166 11.03 23.15 16.58
C LEU A 166 9.88 22.80 15.63
N PRO A 167 8.67 22.59 16.18
CA PRO A 167 7.50 22.25 15.34
C PRO A 167 7.15 23.37 14.36
N LEU A 168 6.91 23.02 13.10
CA LEU A 168 6.47 23.99 12.09
C LEU A 168 5.15 24.69 12.46
N PRO A 169 4.15 24.04 13.09
CA PRO A 169 2.93 24.73 13.54
C PRO A 169 3.20 25.84 14.56
N SER A 170 4.27 25.76 15.34
CA SER A 170 4.67 26.80 16.29
C SER A 170 5.25 28.04 15.61
N LYS A 171 5.52 27.98 14.31
CA LYS A 171 6.07 29.07 13.49
C LYS A 171 5.00 29.85 12.71
N GLY A 172 3.74 29.76 13.13
CA GLY A 172 2.61 30.43 12.45
C GLY A 172 2.00 29.66 11.30
N GLN A 173 2.45 28.44 11.03
CA GLN A 173 1.86 27.56 10.02
C GLN A 173 0.60 26.90 10.59
N THR A 174 -0.57 27.47 10.32
CA THR A 174 -1.85 27.04 10.91
C THR A 174 -2.60 26.00 10.06
N GLY A 175 -2.17 25.72 8.84
CA GLY A 175 -2.81 24.78 7.93
C GLY A 175 -2.30 23.34 8.06
N LYS A 176 -2.87 22.46 7.25
CA LYS A 176 -2.49 21.04 7.17
C LYS A 176 -1.01 20.81 6.84
N ASP A 177 -0.37 21.78 6.19
CA ASP A 177 1.05 21.71 5.79
C ASP A 177 2.01 21.73 6.98
N GLY A 178 1.55 22.15 8.16
CA GLY A 178 2.35 22.05 9.38
C GLY A 178 2.45 20.65 9.97
N TRP A 179 1.66 19.72 9.47
CA TRP A 179 1.45 18.39 10.06
C TRP A 179 1.70 17.28 9.07
N TYR A 180 1.96 16.07 9.58
CA TYR A 180 2.13 14.89 8.74
C TYR A 180 1.63 13.63 9.45
N PRO A 181 1.16 12.61 8.71
CA PRO A 181 0.91 11.28 9.26
C PRO A 181 2.23 10.50 9.33
N PRO A 182 2.55 9.84 10.47
CA PRO A 182 3.90 9.30 10.72
C PRO A 182 4.14 7.91 10.10
N GLY A 183 3.67 7.66 8.90
CA GLY A 183 3.79 6.37 8.22
C GLY A 183 2.78 5.34 8.73
N HIS A 184 2.66 4.23 8.02
CA HIS A 184 1.65 3.21 8.35
C HIS A 184 2.02 2.34 9.55
N GLY A 185 3.26 2.41 10.06
CA GLY A 185 3.62 1.75 11.33
C GLY A 185 2.83 2.27 12.52
N ASP A 186 2.30 3.48 12.42
CA ASP A 186 1.43 4.07 13.43
C ASP A 186 0.09 3.33 13.60
N VAL A 187 -0.23 2.38 12.72
CA VAL A 187 -1.48 1.59 12.78
C VAL A 187 -1.68 0.93 14.15
N PHE A 188 -0.61 0.41 14.76
CA PHE A 188 -0.72 -0.29 16.03
C PHE A 188 -1.05 0.64 17.19
N PRO A 189 -0.29 1.71 17.46
CA PRO A 189 -0.65 2.63 18.51
C PRO A 189 -1.97 3.37 18.23
N SER A 190 -2.27 3.72 16.99
CA SER A 190 -3.52 4.43 16.64
C SER A 190 -4.75 3.54 16.80
N LEU A 191 -4.64 2.25 16.47
CA LEU A 191 -5.71 1.29 16.72
C LEU A 191 -6.07 1.23 18.23
N ASN A 192 -5.05 1.25 19.07
CA ASN A 192 -5.23 1.29 20.53
C ASN A 192 -5.79 2.65 21.00
N ASN A 193 -5.18 3.75 20.56
CA ASN A 193 -5.56 5.10 21.01
C ASN A 193 -6.99 5.49 20.61
N SER A 194 -7.49 4.95 19.50
CA SER A 194 -8.86 5.17 19.03
C SER A 194 -9.93 4.45 19.86
N GLY A 195 -9.54 3.53 20.74
CA GLY A 195 -10.45 2.65 21.46
C GLY A 195 -10.95 1.46 20.63
N LYS A 196 -10.64 1.40 19.34
CA LYS A 196 -11.12 0.33 18.45
C LYS A 196 -10.54 -1.03 18.81
N LEU A 197 -9.29 -1.08 19.28
CA LEU A 197 -8.64 -2.33 19.69
C LEU A 197 -9.40 -2.99 20.84
N ASP A 198 -9.71 -2.25 21.88
CA ASP A 198 -10.45 -2.76 23.03
C ASP A 198 -11.88 -3.20 22.64
N THR A 199 -12.55 -2.44 21.78
CA THR A 199 -13.87 -2.79 21.26
C THR A 199 -13.83 -4.12 20.51
N LEU A 200 -12.87 -4.31 19.62
CA LEU A 200 -12.70 -5.55 18.87
C LEU A 200 -12.40 -6.75 19.76
N LEU A 201 -11.54 -6.59 20.74
CA LEU A 201 -11.23 -7.63 21.72
C LEU A 201 -12.46 -8.02 22.53
N SER A 202 -13.28 -7.06 22.94
CA SER A 202 -14.54 -7.32 23.67
C SER A 202 -15.57 -8.06 22.84
N GLN A 203 -15.52 -7.92 21.51
CA GLN A 203 -16.39 -8.61 20.56
C GLN A 203 -15.90 -10.01 20.21
N GLY A 204 -14.80 -10.48 20.80
CA GLY A 204 -14.22 -11.79 20.52
C GLY A 204 -13.36 -11.87 19.29
N LYS A 205 -12.97 -10.74 18.71
CA LYS A 205 -12.02 -10.72 17.58
C LYS A 205 -10.63 -11.09 18.07
N GLU A 206 -9.91 -11.88 17.29
CA GLU A 206 -8.57 -12.38 17.62
C GLU A 206 -7.50 -11.90 16.64
N TYR A 207 -7.86 -11.72 15.37
CA TYR A 207 -6.92 -11.43 14.29
C TYR A 207 -7.32 -10.22 13.50
N VAL A 208 -6.33 -9.44 13.09
CA VAL A 208 -6.49 -8.37 12.12
C VAL A 208 -5.63 -8.66 10.89
N PHE A 209 -6.24 -8.54 9.72
CA PHE A 209 -5.55 -8.55 8.44
C PHE A 209 -5.35 -7.11 7.99
N VAL A 210 -4.10 -6.65 7.96
CA VAL A 210 -3.72 -5.30 7.56
C VAL A 210 -3.18 -5.34 6.13
N ALA A 211 -3.72 -4.50 5.26
CA ALA A 211 -3.26 -4.39 3.89
C ALA A 211 -3.47 -2.98 3.33
N ASN A 212 -2.71 -2.64 2.30
CA ASN A 212 -2.91 -1.39 1.57
C ASN A 212 -4.22 -1.44 0.78
N SER A 213 -4.94 -0.31 0.73
CA SER A 213 -6.18 -0.21 -0.04
C SER A 213 -5.96 -0.31 -1.56
N ASP A 214 -4.77 0.02 -2.04
CA ASP A 214 -4.42 -0.01 -3.46
C ASP A 214 -3.86 -1.35 -3.97
N ASN A 215 -3.73 -2.34 -3.10
CA ASN A 215 -3.32 -3.69 -3.51
C ASN A 215 -4.53 -4.56 -3.82
N LEU A 216 -4.86 -4.71 -5.09
CA LEU A 216 -6.00 -5.51 -5.56
C LEU A 216 -5.78 -7.02 -5.42
N GLY A 217 -4.53 -7.45 -5.23
CA GLY A 217 -4.19 -8.86 -4.96
C GLY A 217 -4.29 -9.25 -3.49
N ALA A 218 -4.53 -8.31 -2.58
CA ALA A 218 -4.63 -8.58 -1.15
C ALA A 218 -5.94 -9.30 -0.83
N ILE A 219 -5.86 -10.61 -0.72
CA ILE A 219 -6.92 -11.50 -0.30
C ILE A 219 -6.62 -11.94 1.12
N VAL A 220 -7.64 -12.29 1.89
CA VAL A 220 -7.51 -12.70 3.29
C VAL A 220 -6.54 -13.90 3.44
N ASP A 221 -5.27 -13.61 3.76
CA ASP A 221 -4.20 -14.61 3.96
C ASP A 221 -3.06 -14.05 4.83
N ILE A 222 -2.16 -14.88 5.30
CA ILE A 222 -1.14 -14.60 6.34
C ILE A 222 -0.03 -13.65 5.84
N MET A 223 0.92 -13.18 6.72
CA MET A 223 1.97 -12.25 6.31
C MET A 223 2.65 -12.68 5.01
N GLU A 224 2.44 -11.88 3.99
CA GLU A 224 2.72 -12.28 2.64
C GLU A 224 4.00 -11.63 2.11
N VAL A 225 4.89 -12.43 1.59
CA VAL A 225 5.97 -12.02 0.70
C VAL A 225 5.74 -12.67 -0.66
N THR A 226 6.29 -12.12 -1.70
CA THR A 226 6.16 -12.67 -3.05
C THR A 226 7.51 -12.65 -3.76
N PRO A 227 7.72 -13.46 -4.79
CA PRO A 227 8.96 -13.40 -5.55
C PRO A 227 9.23 -12.01 -6.10
N LYS A 228 10.45 -11.53 -5.89
CA LYS A 228 10.90 -10.20 -6.30
C LYS A 228 11.12 -10.16 -7.82
N THR A 229 10.66 -9.09 -8.45
CA THR A 229 10.89 -8.81 -9.87
C THR A 229 11.76 -7.56 -10.05
N LEU A 230 12.18 -7.28 -11.28
CA LEU A 230 12.95 -6.06 -11.59
C LEU A 230 12.20 -4.77 -11.24
N ALA A 231 10.87 -4.82 -11.21
CA ALA A 231 10.05 -3.68 -10.79
C ALA A 231 10.12 -3.42 -9.27
N ASP A 232 10.50 -4.42 -8.47
CA ASP A 232 10.46 -4.39 -7.00
C ASP A 232 11.84 -4.19 -6.37
N VAL A 233 12.87 -3.86 -7.14
CA VAL A 233 14.27 -3.83 -6.67
C VAL A 233 14.53 -2.92 -5.46
N LYS A 234 13.67 -1.94 -5.26
CA LYS A 234 13.75 -1.01 -4.11
C LYS A 234 12.86 -1.40 -2.94
N GLY A 235 12.02 -2.42 -3.11
CA GLY A 235 11.08 -2.85 -2.08
C GLY A 235 11.76 -3.60 -0.94
N GLY A 236 11.13 -3.55 0.24
CA GLY A 236 11.60 -4.27 1.43
C GLY A 236 11.55 -5.79 1.26
N THR A 237 12.44 -6.47 1.94
CA THR A 237 12.52 -7.93 1.98
C THR A 237 12.57 -8.46 3.40
N LEU A 238 12.23 -9.73 3.59
CA LEU A 238 12.43 -10.39 4.87
C LEU A 238 13.82 -11.03 4.91
N ILE A 239 14.48 -10.85 6.06
CA ILE A 239 15.77 -11.44 6.35
C ILE A 239 15.70 -12.21 7.67
N SER A 240 16.64 -13.11 7.88
CA SER A 240 16.92 -13.67 9.19
C SER A 240 18.10 -12.89 9.79
N TYR A 241 17.87 -12.34 10.97
CA TYR A 241 18.86 -11.52 11.69
C TYR A 241 18.86 -11.91 13.16
N GLU A 242 20.00 -12.39 13.63
CA GLU A 242 20.16 -12.87 15.03
C GLU A 242 19.06 -13.85 15.47
N GLY A 243 18.66 -14.75 14.55
CA GLY A 243 17.66 -15.79 14.82
C GLY A 243 16.21 -15.34 14.73
N ARG A 244 15.95 -14.11 14.33
CA ARG A 244 14.58 -13.59 14.16
C ARG A 244 14.31 -13.15 12.72
N VAL A 245 13.07 -13.26 12.30
CA VAL A 245 12.60 -12.67 11.04
C VAL A 245 12.49 -11.16 11.21
N GLN A 246 13.05 -10.42 10.27
CA GLN A 246 13.06 -8.97 10.29
C GLN A 246 12.83 -8.42 8.88
N LEU A 247 12.11 -7.30 8.77
CA LEU A 247 11.99 -6.55 7.53
C LEU A 247 13.24 -5.70 7.33
N LEU A 248 13.83 -5.79 6.14
CA LEU A 248 14.92 -4.92 5.70
C LEU A 248 14.42 -4.00 4.58
N GLU A 249 14.41 -2.71 4.87
CA GLU A 249 14.06 -1.67 3.90
C GLU A 249 15.32 -1.03 3.32
N ILE A 250 15.23 -0.51 2.07
CA ILE A 250 16.37 0.09 1.39
C ILE A 250 17.03 1.22 2.20
N ALA A 251 16.25 1.96 2.98
CA ALA A 251 16.76 3.03 3.84
C ALA A 251 17.69 2.55 4.95
N GLN A 252 17.66 1.28 5.30
CA GLN A 252 18.50 0.66 6.33
C GLN A 252 19.79 0.06 5.75
N VAL A 253 19.90 0.01 4.43
CA VAL A 253 21.02 -0.65 3.74
C VAL A 253 22.21 0.33 3.63
N PRO A 254 23.43 -0.07 4.07
CA PRO A 254 24.62 0.74 3.84
C PRO A 254 24.84 1.00 2.35
N ASP A 255 25.31 2.19 2.00
CA ASP A 255 25.48 2.63 0.60
C ASP A 255 26.28 1.63 -0.25
N GLU A 256 27.34 1.04 0.33
CA GLU A 256 28.18 0.05 -0.35
C GLU A 256 27.43 -1.25 -0.70
N HIS A 257 26.32 -1.53 -0.05
CA HIS A 257 25.54 -2.77 -0.25
C HIS A 257 24.21 -2.56 -0.99
N VAL A 258 23.89 -1.33 -1.41
CA VAL A 258 22.61 -1.01 -2.09
C VAL A 258 22.42 -1.81 -3.37
N ASN A 259 23.48 -1.99 -4.16
CA ASN A 259 23.38 -2.80 -5.39
C ASN A 259 23.13 -4.27 -5.09
N GLU A 260 23.74 -4.80 -4.03
CA GLU A 260 23.51 -6.17 -3.55
C GLU A 260 22.07 -6.34 -3.06
N PHE A 261 21.54 -5.36 -2.31
CA PHE A 261 20.14 -5.34 -1.85
C PHE A 261 19.14 -5.38 -3.02
N LYS A 262 19.43 -4.67 -4.11
CA LYS A 262 18.59 -4.64 -5.30
C LYS A 262 18.65 -5.92 -6.12
N SER A 263 19.60 -6.82 -5.85
CA SER A 263 19.75 -8.08 -6.60
C SER A 263 18.55 -9.01 -6.33
N ILE A 264 17.85 -9.39 -7.39
CA ILE A 264 16.76 -10.37 -7.32
C ILE A 264 17.26 -11.81 -7.16
N GLU A 265 18.55 -12.05 -7.37
CA GLU A 265 19.17 -13.36 -7.17
C GLU A 265 19.50 -13.62 -5.70
N LYS A 266 19.93 -12.59 -4.97
CA LYS A 266 20.27 -12.69 -3.55
C LYS A 266 19.07 -12.48 -2.64
N PHE A 267 18.29 -11.42 -2.88
CA PHE A 267 17.07 -11.12 -2.13
C PHE A 267 15.85 -11.44 -3.01
N LYS A 268 15.42 -12.69 -2.95
CA LYS A 268 14.44 -13.26 -3.89
C LYS A 268 13.00 -12.91 -3.61
N ILE A 269 12.70 -12.42 -2.41
CA ILE A 269 11.34 -12.15 -1.96
C ILE A 269 11.15 -10.66 -1.67
N PHE A 270 9.90 -10.23 -1.74
CA PHE A 270 9.48 -8.84 -1.59
C PHE A 270 8.32 -8.75 -0.59
N ASN A 271 8.38 -7.79 0.33
CA ASN A 271 7.32 -7.56 1.29
C ASN A 271 6.10 -6.92 0.62
N THR A 272 4.95 -7.59 0.68
CA THR A 272 3.69 -7.09 0.12
C THR A 272 2.97 -6.10 1.04
N ASN A 273 3.44 -5.95 2.28
CA ASN A 273 2.80 -5.18 3.33
C ASN A 273 1.41 -5.70 3.75
N ASN A 274 1.14 -6.97 3.48
CA ASN A 274 -0.03 -7.68 4.00
C ASN A 274 0.35 -8.40 5.28
N LEU A 275 -0.31 -8.07 6.38
CA LEU A 275 0.04 -8.54 7.72
C LEU A 275 -1.15 -9.19 8.40
N TRP A 276 -0.95 -10.36 8.96
CA TRP A 276 -1.88 -11.00 9.88
C TRP A 276 -1.34 -10.89 11.29
N VAL A 277 -2.07 -10.25 12.16
CA VAL A 277 -1.57 -9.95 13.50
C VAL A 277 -2.60 -10.32 14.55
N ASN A 278 -2.13 -10.93 15.65
CA ASN A 278 -2.94 -11.24 16.81
C ASN A 278 -3.25 -9.95 17.59
N LEU A 279 -4.54 -9.67 17.81
CA LEU A 279 -4.99 -8.43 18.48
C LEU A 279 -4.53 -8.35 19.93
N LYS A 280 -4.53 -9.46 20.66
CA LYS A 280 -4.03 -9.50 22.05
C LYS A 280 -2.54 -9.19 22.12
N ALA A 281 -1.76 -9.68 21.15
CA ALA A 281 -0.34 -9.39 21.07
C ALA A 281 -0.10 -7.89 20.77
N ILE A 282 -0.89 -7.29 19.91
CA ILE A 282 -0.82 -5.83 19.66
C ILE A 282 -1.07 -5.07 20.97
N LYS A 283 -2.13 -5.42 21.70
CA LYS A 283 -2.48 -4.76 22.96
C LYS A 283 -1.33 -4.85 23.97
N ARG A 284 -0.79 -6.05 24.14
CA ARG A 284 0.33 -6.29 25.07
C ARG A 284 1.56 -5.46 24.69
N LEU A 285 1.94 -5.45 23.41
CA LEU A 285 3.14 -4.75 22.95
C LEU A 285 2.98 -3.24 22.99
N VAL A 286 1.81 -2.72 22.63
CA VAL A 286 1.53 -1.27 22.68
C VAL A 286 1.49 -0.78 24.14
N ASP A 287 0.81 -1.49 25.02
CA ASP A 287 0.74 -1.12 26.44
C ASP A 287 2.12 -1.17 27.12
N ALA A 288 3.00 -2.09 26.70
CA ALA A 288 4.37 -2.17 27.19
C ALA A 288 5.34 -1.21 26.52
N GLU A 289 4.87 -0.40 25.57
CA GLU A 289 5.70 0.48 24.74
C GLU A 289 6.87 -0.27 24.06
N ALA A 290 6.63 -1.51 23.67
CA ALA A 290 7.64 -2.42 23.14
C ALA A 290 7.81 -2.36 21.62
N LEU A 291 6.86 -1.74 20.88
CA LEU A 291 6.94 -1.61 19.43
C LEU A 291 7.84 -0.42 19.04
N LYS A 292 9.13 -0.59 19.20
CA LYS A 292 10.14 0.41 18.85
C LYS A 292 10.62 0.18 17.41
N MET A 293 9.71 0.36 16.45
CA MET A 293 10.00 0.16 15.04
C MET A 293 11.06 1.12 14.52
N GLU A 294 11.82 0.67 13.51
CA GLU A 294 12.81 1.49 12.84
C GLU A 294 12.21 2.82 12.38
N ILE A 295 12.94 3.91 12.64
CA ILE A 295 12.53 5.25 12.24
C ILE A 295 13.07 5.55 10.85
N ILE A 296 12.19 6.00 9.96
CA ILE A 296 12.52 6.43 8.61
C ILE A 296 12.48 7.95 8.59
N PRO A 297 13.63 8.64 8.61
CA PRO A 297 13.65 10.08 8.47
C PRO A 297 13.34 10.46 7.01
N ASN A 298 12.39 11.37 6.84
CA ASN A 298 11.92 11.82 5.53
C ASN A 298 12.03 13.35 5.45
N PRO A 299 13.13 13.89 4.90
CA PRO A 299 13.26 15.33 4.71
C PRO A 299 12.32 15.83 3.62
N LYS A 300 11.69 16.95 3.88
CA LYS A 300 10.77 17.64 2.98
C LYS A 300 11.07 19.14 2.98
N GLU A 301 10.43 19.84 2.05
CA GLU A 301 10.44 21.30 2.00
C GLU A 301 9.00 21.80 1.89
N VAL A 302 8.61 22.70 2.78
CA VAL A 302 7.27 23.29 2.84
C VAL A 302 7.44 24.81 2.79
N ASP A 303 6.93 25.43 1.72
CA ASP A 303 7.03 26.88 1.51
C ASP A 303 8.43 27.45 1.69
N GLY A 304 9.45 26.75 1.16
CA GLY A 304 10.85 27.13 1.26
C GLY A 304 11.52 26.77 2.59
N VAL A 305 10.80 26.19 3.54
CA VAL A 305 11.34 25.77 4.85
C VAL A 305 11.68 24.28 4.81
N LYS A 306 12.92 23.94 5.13
CA LYS A 306 13.33 22.53 5.25
C LYS A 306 12.81 21.94 6.55
N VAL A 307 12.10 20.82 6.41
CA VAL A 307 11.47 20.11 7.53
C VAL A 307 11.86 18.65 7.52
N LEU A 308 11.70 18.01 8.68
CA LEU A 308 11.93 16.58 8.87
C LEU A 308 10.65 15.92 9.34
N GLN A 309 10.32 14.80 8.72
CA GLN A 309 9.23 13.90 9.12
C GLN A 309 9.84 12.58 9.59
N LEU A 310 9.45 12.13 10.77
CA LEU A 310 9.87 10.82 11.28
C LEU A 310 8.73 9.84 11.12
N GLU A 311 8.98 8.79 10.38
CA GLU A 311 7.96 7.81 9.98
C GLU A 311 8.35 6.40 10.40
N THR A 312 7.37 5.52 10.51
CA THR A 312 7.56 4.08 10.73
C THR A 312 6.73 3.28 9.74
N ALA A 313 7.15 2.06 9.46
CA ALA A 313 6.46 1.13 8.56
C ALA A 313 5.89 -0.06 9.34
N ALA A 314 4.66 -0.47 9.00
CA ALA A 314 3.96 -1.54 9.72
C ALA A 314 4.72 -2.87 9.71
N GLY A 315 5.35 -3.22 8.59
CA GLY A 315 6.13 -4.45 8.46
C GLY A 315 7.33 -4.52 9.42
N ALA A 316 7.86 -3.38 9.85
CA ALA A 316 8.95 -3.33 10.83
C ALA A 316 8.56 -3.86 12.22
N ALA A 317 7.26 -4.02 12.49
CA ALA A 317 6.78 -4.59 13.74
C ALA A 317 7.03 -6.10 13.87
N ILE A 318 7.26 -6.81 12.76
CA ILE A 318 7.36 -8.27 12.76
C ILE A 318 8.38 -8.81 13.76
N ARG A 319 9.51 -8.14 13.92
CA ARG A 319 10.59 -8.59 14.81
C ARG A 319 10.20 -8.60 16.30
N PHE A 320 9.15 -7.88 16.67
CA PHE A 320 8.68 -7.77 18.05
C PHE A 320 7.66 -8.83 18.42
N PHE A 321 7.13 -9.57 17.45
CA PHE A 321 6.18 -10.66 17.68
C PHE A 321 6.94 -11.98 17.78
N GLU A 322 6.59 -12.77 18.81
CA GLU A 322 7.16 -14.11 18.97
C GLU A 322 6.60 -15.05 17.91
N LYS A 323 7.46 -15.95 17.39
CA LYS A 323 7.10 -16.96 16.40
C LYS A 323 6.51 -16.38 15.11
N ALA A 324 6.90 -15.15 14.76
CA ALA A 324 6.48 -14.54 13.53
C ALA A 324 7.09 -15.29 12.34
N ILE A 325 6.27 -15.49 11.29
CA ILE A 325 6.67 -16.14 10.05
C ILE A 325 6.22 -15.31 8.86
N GLY A 326 6.92 -15.47 7.74
CA GLY A 326 6.46 -14.98 6.45
C GLY A 326 5.85 -16.11 5.64
N ILE A 327 4.90 -15.81 4.78
CA ILE A 327 4.36 -16.76 3.79
C ILE A 327 4.71 -16.27 2.41
N ASN A 328 5.39 -17.13 1.64
CA ASN A 328 5.72 -16.83 0.25
C ASN A 328 4.54 -17.18 -0.64
N VAL A 329 3.75 -16.16 -0.98
CA VAL A 329 2.51 -16.29 -1.75
C VAL A 329 2.75 -16.14 -3.25
N PRO A 330 1.84 -16.65 -4.11
CA PRO A 330 1.90 -16.41 -5.55
C PRO A 330 1.88 -14.91 -5.88
N ARG A 331 2.54 -14.54 -6.96
CA ARG A 331 2.61 -13.14 -7.42
C ARG A 331 1.23 -12.51 -7.62
N SER A 332 0.20 -13.29 -7.91
CA SER A 332 -1.19 -12.83 -8.04
C SER A 332 -1.77 -12.17 -6.78
N ARG A 333 -1.15 -12.42 -5.62
CA ARG A 333 -1.54 -11.77 -4.35
C ARG A 333 -1.00 -10.36 -4.20
N PHE A 334 -0.17 -9.90 -5.13
CA PHE A 334 0.40 -8.56 -5.13
C PHE A 334 0.10 -7.86 -6.46
N LEU A 335 -0.90 -6.98 -6.45
CA LEU A 335 -1.35 -6.23 -7.61
C LEU A 335 -1.58 -4.76 -7.21
N PRO A 336 -0.51 -4.03 -6.88
CA PRO A 336 -0.63 -2.64 -6.46
C PRO A 336 -0.86 -1.73 -7.67
N VAL A 337 -1.63 -0.66 -7.46
CA VAL A 337 -1.81 0.40 -8.44
C VAL A 337 -1.09 1.66 -7.93
N LYS A 338 0.12 1.87 -8.40
CA LYS A 338 0.97 3.01 -7.99
C LYS A 338 0.99 4.11 -9.03
N ALA A 339 0.74 3.78 -10.30
CA ALA A 339 0.75 4.70 -11.42
C ALA A 339 -0.37 4.37 -12.40
N THR A 340 -0.62 5.26 -13.35
CA THR A 340 -1.63 5.05 -14.40
C THR A 340 -1.28 3.88 -15.33
N SER A 341 0.01 3.53 -15.45
CA SER A 341 0.43 2.31 -16.16
C SER A 341 -0.12 1.04 -15.49
N ASP A 342 -0.17 1.01 -14.17
CA ASP A 342 -0.81 -0.08 -13.42
C ASP A 342 -2.32 -0.06 -13.62
N LEU A 343 -2.91 1.13 -13.65
CA LEU A 343 -4.34 1.31 -13.87
C LEU A 343 -4.76 0.77 -15.25
N LEU A 344 -3.95 1.01 -16.29
CA LEU A 344 -4.18 0.44 -17.62
C LEU A 344 -4.27 -1.09 -17.59
N LEU A 345 -3.36 -1.74 -16.86
CA LEU A 345 -3.37 -3.21 -16.70
C LEU A 345 -4.69 -3.69 -16.09
N VAL A 346 -5.10 -3.11 -14.98
CA VAL A 346 -6.26 -3.60 -14.21
C VAL A 346 -7.60 -3.23 -14.85
N GLN A 347 -7.65 -2.19 -15.67
CA GLN A 347 -8.85 -1.82 -16.42
C GLN A 347 -9.01 -2.60 -17.73
N SER A 348 -7.96 -3.24 -18.21
CA SER A 348 -7.94 -3.94 -19.49
C SER A 348 -8.54 -5.34 -19.42
N ASP A 349 -8.61 -5.99 -20.59
CA ASP A 349 -9.01 -7.39 -20.72
C ASP A 349 -7.96 -8.40 -20.21
N LEU A 350 -6.83 -7.91 -19.72
CA LEU A 350 -5.84 -8.75 -19.02
C LEU A 350 -6.41 -9.38 -17.76
N TYR A 351 -7.41 -8.74 -17.17
CA TYR A 351 -8.11 -9.18 -15.96
C TYR A 351 -9.62 -9.24 -16.17
N THR A 352 -10.26 -10.06 -15.34
CA THR A 352 -11.72 -10.12 -15.19
C THR A 352 -12.09 -9.83 -13.75
N LEU A 353 -13.33 -9.43 -13.51
CA LEU A 353 -13.84 -9.13 -12.17
C LEU A 353 -14.81 -10.21 -11.71
N VAL A 354 -14.50 -10.86 -10.56
CA VAL A 354 -15.34 -11.89 -9.94
C VAL A 354 -15.45 -11.61 -8.44
N ASP A 355 -16.66 -11.38 -7.94
CA ASP A 355 -16.94 -11.11 -6.51
C ASP A 355 -16.07 -10.00 -5.89
N GLY A 356 -15.78 -8.95 -6.67
CA GLY A 356 -14.91 -7.86 -6.26
C GLY A 356 -13.42 -8.14 -6.43
N TYR A 357 -13.04 -9.37 -6.80
CA TYR A 357 -11.64 -9.75 -7.05
C TYR A 357 -11.27 -9.55 -8.52
N VAL A 358 -10.12 -8.95 -8.73
CA VAL A 358 -9.51 -8.78 -10.06
C VAL A 358 -8.68 -10.02 -10.34
N ILE A 359 -9.16 -10.86 -11.24
CA ILE A 359 -8.59 -12.17 -11.58
C ILE A 359 -8.02 -12.12 -12.98
N ARG A 360 -6.82 -12.71 -13.15
CA ARG A 360 -6.17 -12.77 -14.46
C ARG A 360 -7.02 -13.52 -15.48
N ASN A 361 -7.16 -12.93 -16.68
CA ASN A 361 -7.90 -13.54 -17.78
C ASN A 361 -7.15 -14.79 -18.27
N PRO A 362 -7.79 -15.99 -18.30
CA PRO A 362 -7.15 -17.21 -18.80
C PRO A 362 -6.71 -17.12 -20.26
N ALA A 363 -7.26 -16.23 -21.04
CA ALA A 363 -6.85 -15.99 -22.42
C ALA A 363 -5.41 -15.45 -22.54
N ARG A 364 -4.87 -14.88 -21.47
CA ARG A 364 -3.46 -14.49 -21.40
C ARG A 364 -2.60 -15.74 -21.17
N VAL A 365 -1.89 -16.16 -22.21
CA VAL A 365 -1.06 -17.38 -22.19
C VAL A 365 0.24 -17.16 -21.42
N LYS A 366 0.84 -15.97 -21.53
CA LYS A 366 2.11 -15.65 -20.85
C LYS A 366 1.89 -15.43 -19.36
N PRO A 367 2.76 -16.00 -18.49
CA PRO A 367 2.59 -15.83 -17.04
C PRO A 367 2.91 -14.41 -16.53
N SER A 368 3.74 -13.65 -17.25
CA SER A 368 4.11 -12.28 -16.90
C SER A 368 3.14 -11.25 -17.48
N ASN A 369 2.97 -10.14 -16.76
CA ASN A 369 2.26 -8.98 -17.29
C ASN A 369 3.11 -8.26 -18.36
N PRO A 370 2.46 -7.60 -19.33
CA PRO A 370 3.19 -6.76 -20.26
C PRO A 370 3.86 -5.59 -19.54
N SER A 371 4.99 -5.13 -20.08
CA SER A 371 5.65 -3.92 -19.61
C SER A 371 4.93 -2.70 -20.19
N ILE A 372 4.49 -1.78 -19.33
CA ILE A 372 3.80 -0.57 -19.72
C ILE A 372 4.59 0.67 -19.26
N GLU A 373 4.98 1.51 -20.23
CA GLU A 373 5.57 2.81 -19.96
C GLU A 373 4.69 3.90 -20.58
N LEU A 374 4.16 4.79 -19.76
CA LEU A 374 3.38 5.94 -20.19
C LEU A 374 4.12 7.23 -19.85
N GLY A 375 4.18 8.15 -20.80
CA GLY A 375 4.84 9.44 -20.62
C GLY A 375 4.12 10.37 -19.63
N PRO A 376 4.71 11.54 -19.35
CA PRO A 376 4.17 12.48 -18.35
C PRO A 376 2.77 12.98 -18.68
N GLU A 377 2.33 12.96 -19.92
CA GLU A 377 0.96 13.32 -20.34
C GLU A 377 -0.11 12.40 -19.74
N PHE A 378 0.28 11.19 -19.32
CA PHE A 378 -0.61 10.19 -18.73
C PHE A 378 -0.51 10.12 -17.21
N LYS A 379 0.35 10.89 -16.58
CA LYS A 379 0.67 10.74 -15.13
C LYS A 379 -0.55 10.96 -14.24
N LYS A 380 -1.38 11.94 -14.54
CA LYS A 380 -2.61 12.22 -13.80
C LYS A 380 -3.75 11.35 -14.28
N VAL A 381 -4.55 10.80 -13.36
CA VAL A 381 -5.69 9.93 -13.70
C VAL A 381 -6.64 10.59 -14.68
N ALA A 382 -7.01 11.85 -14.47
CA ALA A 382 -7.92 12.57 -15.36
C ALA A 382 -7.38 12.65 -16.79
N ASN A 383 -6.09 12.92 -16.96
CA ASN A 383 -5.44 13.00 -18.24
C ASN A 383 -5.32 11.62 -18.91
N PHE A 384 -5.07 10.59 -18.10
CA PHE A 384 -5.06 9.20 -18.56
C PHE A 384 -6.44 8.80 -19.10
N LEU A 385 -7.50 9.00 -18.33
CA LEU A 385 -8.86 8.64 -18.74
C LEU A 385 -9.32 9.40 -19.99
N ALA A 386 -8.95 10.68 -20.11
CA ALA A 386 -9.30 11.51 -21.27
C ALA A 386 -8.66 11.05 -22.59
N ARG A 387 -7.57 10.27 -22.52
CA ARG A 387 -6.84 9.80 -23.71
C ARG A 387 -7.28 8.44 -24.24
N PHE A 388 -8.25 7.81 -23.59
CA PHE A 388 -8.80 6.53 -24.03
C PHE A 388 -10.31 6.61 -24.19
N LYS A 389 -10.82 6.42 -25.40
CA LYS A 389 -12.26 6.23 -25.60
C LYS A 389 -12.72 4.91 -24.97
N SER A 390 -11.93 3.86 -25.16
CA SER A 390 -12.01 2.61 -24.40
C SER A 390 -10.60 2.08 -24.19
N ILE A 391 -10.44 1.28 -23.14
CA ILE A 391 -9.13 0.67 -22.86
C ILE A 391 -8.81 -0.36 -23.95
N PRO A 392 -7.61 -0.30 -24.56
CA PRO A 392 -7.24 -1.26 -25.58
C PRO A 392 -7.13 -2.69 -25.05
N SER A 393 -7.35 -3.66 -25.94
CA SER A 393 -7.06 -5.07 -25.64
C SER A 393 -5.56 -5.26 -25.59
N ILE A 394 -5.07 -5.85 -24.50
CA ILE A 394 -3.65 -6.11 -24.24
C ILE A 394 -3.35 -7.56 -23.85
N VAL A 395 -4.29 -8.46 -24.08
CA VAL A 395 -4.13 -9.90 -23.75
C VAL A 395 -2.89 -10.50 -24.43
N GLU A 396 -2.53 -10.03 -25.62
CA GLU A 396 -1.38 -10.52 -26.39
C GLU A 396 -0.20 -9.52 -26.44
N LEU A 397 -0.24 -8.49 -25.60
CA LEU A 397 0.81 -7.47 -25.54
C LEU A 397 2.03 -7.98 -24.74
N ASP A 398 3.23 -7.65 -25.20
CA ASP A 398 4.48 -7.87 -24.48
C ASP A 398 5.03 -6.59 -23.86
N SER A 399 5.00 -5.50 -24.63
CA SER A 399 5.42 -4.19 -24.13
C SER A 399 4.70 -3.07 -24.86
N LEU A 400 4.39 -2.01 -24.13
CA LEU A 400 3.85 -0.76 -24.67
C LEU A 400 4.65 0.41 -24.11
N LYS A 401 5.14 1.27 -24.99
CA LYS A 401 5.76 2.52 -24.63
C LYS A 401 5.04 3.66 -25.37
N VAL A 402 4.48 4.60 -24.62
CA VAL A 402 3.77 5.75 -25.15
C VAL A 402 4.43 7.02 -24.67
N SER A 403 4.76 7.92 -25.59
CA SER A 403 5.28 9.25 -25.26
C SER A 403 4.59 10.33 -26.11
N GLY A 404 4.42 11.50 -25.52
CA GLY A 404 3.75 12.63 -26.16
C GLY A 404 2.22 12.58 -26.02
N ASP A 405 1.56 13.48 -26.72
CA ASP A 405 0.11 13.62 -26.67
C ASP A 405 -0.57 12.60 -27.61
N VAL A 406 -0.77 11.41 -27.09
CA VAL A 406 -1.38 10.29 -27.81
C VAL A 406 -2.75 9.98 -27.24
N SER A 407 -3.76 9.85 -28.12
CA SER A 407 -5.11 9.44 -27.76
C SER A 407 -5.48 8.14 -28.47
N PHE A 408 -6.24 7.29 -27.79
CA PHE A 408 -6.65 5.99 -28.32
C PHE A 408 -8.15 5.99 -28.59
N GLY A 409 -8.52 5.49 -29.76
CA GLY A 409 -9.92 5.24 -30.13
C GLY A 409 -10.51 4.03 -29.42
N SER A 410 -11.72 3.67 -29.80
CA SER A 410 -12.41 2.48 -29.28
C SER A 410 -11.94 1.22 -29.99
N GLY A 411 -11.94 0.07 -29.29
CA GLY A 411 -11.68 -1.22 -29.89
C GLY A 411 -10.26 -1.42 -30.41
N VAL A 412 -9.29 -0.67 -29.91
CA VAL A 412 -7.88 -0.82 -30.28
C VAL A 412 -7.32 -2.10 -29.70
N VAL A 413 -6.54 -2.83 -30.49
CA VAL A 413 -5.86 -4.07 -30.09
C VAL A 413 -4.34 -3.87 -30.21
N LEU A 414 -3.63 -4.13 -29.11
CA LEU A 414 -2.16 -4.02 -29.06
C LEU A 414 -1.57 -5.42 -28.84
N LYS A 415 -0.61 -5.79 -29.68
CA LYS A 415 0.04 -7.11 -29.65
C LYS A 415 1.56 -6.99 -29.77
N GLY A 416 2.26 -7.88 -29.10
CA GLY A 416 3.72 -7.91 -29.15
C GLY A 416 4.36 -6.68 -28.53
N ASN A 417 5.33 -6.10 -29.22
CA ASN A 417 6.03 -4.89 -28.77
C ASN A 417 5.55 -3.68 -29.56
N VAL A 418 4.94 -2.72 -28.88
CA VAL A 418 4.36 -1.52 -29.47
C VAL A 418 4.98 -0.27 -28.86
N THR A 419 5.48 0.62 -29.70
CA THR A 419 5.97 1.94 -29.31
C THR A 419 5.20 3.01 -30.09
N ILE A 420 4.67 4.00 -29.38
CA ILE A 420 3.92 5.11 -29.95
C ILE A 420 4.50 6.40 -29.40
N ALA A 421 5.00 7.26 -30.29
CA ALA A 421 5.61 8.53 -29.94
C ALA A 421 5.01 9.66 -30.75
N ALA A 422 4.34 10.61 -30.11
CA ALA A 422 3.92 11.85 -30.74
C ALA A 422 5.04 12.89 -30.62
N LYS A 423 5.27 13.64 -31.71
CA LYS A 423 6.21 14.75 -31.69
C LYS A 423 5.71 15.87 -30.78
N ALA A 424 6.64 16.66 -30.27
CA ALA A 424 6.30 17.81 -29.44
C ALA A 424 5.28 18.74 -30.15
N GLY A 425 4.19 19.08 -29.45
CA GLY A 425 3.13 19.95 -29.97
C GLY A 425 2.18 19.29 -30.97
N VAL A 426 2.35 17.99 -31.26
CA VAL A 426 1.50 17.23 -32.18
C VAL A 426 0.61 16.28 -31.39
N LYS A 427 -0.69 16.31 -31.69
CA LYS A 427 -1.65 15.36 -31.16
C LYS A 427 -1.77 14.16 -32.09
N LEU A 428 -1.42 12.98 -31.61
CA LEU A 428 -1.50 11.73 -32.37
C LEU A 428 -2.72 10.93 -31.95
N GLU A 429 -3.61 10.63 -32.85
CA GLU A 429 -4.82 9.84 -32.60
C GLU A 429 -4.69 8.44 -33.17
N ILE A 430 -4.82 7.42 -32.32
CA ILE A 430 -4.92 6.04 -32.76
C ILE A 430 -6.37 5.77 -33.09
N PRO A 431 -6.70 5.41 -34.36
CA PRO A 431 -8.09 5.31 -34.81
C PRO A 431 -8.84 4.15 -34.16
N ASP A 432 -10.18 4.26 -34.16
CA ASP A 432 -11.06 3.19 -33.68
C ASP A 432 -10.74 1.89 -34.45
N GLY A 433 -10.69 0.77 -33.70
CA GLY A 433 -10.47 -0.55 -34.28
C GLY A 433 -9.05 -0.83 -34.79
N ALA A 434 -8.09 0.07 -34.54
CA ALA A 434 -6.71 -0.16 -34.95
C ALA A 434 -6.14 -1.42 -34.28
N VAL A 435 -5.41 -2.22 -35.08
CA VAL A 435 -4.65 -3.39 -34.58
C VAL A 435 -3.18 -3.09 -34.80
N LEU A 436 -2.44 -2.93 -33.70
CA LEU A 436 -1.02 -2.62 -33.73
C LEU A 436 -0.25 -3.83 -33.18
N GLU A 437 0.51 -4.47 -34.05
CA GLU A 437 1.32 -5.65 -33.70
C GLU A 437 2.78 -5.40 -34.07
N ASN A 438 3.65 -5.39 -33.05
CA ASN A 438 5.09 -5.18 -33.25
C ASN A 438 5.40 -3.94 -34.10
N LYS A 439 4.79 -2.80 -33.76
CA LYS A 439 4.90 -1.55 -34.53
C LYS A 439 5.53 -0.42 -33.74
N ASP A 440 6.26 0.41 -34.46
CA ASP A 440 6.72 1.72 -33.99
C ASP A 440 5.91 2.79 -34.72
N ILE A 441 5.13 3.56 -33.99
CA ILE A 441 4.28 4.63 -34.55
C ILE A 441 4.89 5.96 -34.13
N ASN A 442 5.31 6.76 -35.13
CA ASN A 442 5.88 8.08 -34.91
C ASN A 442 5.00 9.22 -35.51
N GLY A 443 4.00 8.87 -36.27
CA GLY A 443 3.07 9.79 -36.86
C GLY A 443 1.91 9.08 -37.53
N PRO A 444 0.89 9.83 -38.06
CA PRO A 444 -0.29 9.24 -38.70
C PRO A 444 0.03 8.32 -39.88
N GLU A 445 1.16 8.57 -40.57
CA GLU A 445 1.62 7.77 -41.69
C GLU A 445 1.97 6.34 -41.34
N ASP A 446 2.21 6.05 -40.08
CA ASP A 446 2.57 4.71 -39.61
C ASP A 446 1.35 3.84 -39.22
N LEU A 447 0.16 4.45 -39.27
CA LEU A 447 -1.10 3.79 -38.87
C LEU A 447 -1.77 3.03 -40.02
#